data_89664b30f6ccea07975ee51cd639eac9
#
_entry.id   89664b30f6ccea07975ee51cd639eac9
#
_cell.length_a   1.000
_cell.length_b   1.000
_cell.length_c   1.000
_cell.angle_alpha   90.00
_cell.angle_beta   90.00
_cell.angle_gamma   90.00
#
_symmetry.space_group_name_H-M   'P 1'
#
loop_
_entity.id
_entity.type
_entity.pdbx_description
1 polymer ?
#
loop_
_entity_poly.entity_id
_entity_poly.type
_entity_poly.pdbx_seq_one_letter_code
_entity_poly.pdbx_strand_id
1 'polypeptide(L)'
;MNHDDNITFTINQVAKMLGVVSATIRNWEKNGLITVRRSASNYRVFTLDDIETLKKIKEYSIDKHMGIHAIKMLLPKTDGEDVAAYVEQQKEIFYSKKLMSEKWREIRKQQGYTLEEVSRAVGVSVAHLSNLENGGNISLDLINKLAHFYRESPLYFMAPASQEAHLVRKGSGEPIQLKSDPGLEMVSLVSMRDHTMYPVLCTVEPGCGNLNPHTHNGEEMVYVISGVVEYRLNDDAPYILHPGDTFYYRGSDLHSWQNISTKPAELLWIYSSISK
;
A
#
# COMPACT_ATOMS: atom_id res chain seq x y z
N MET A 1 45.41 -1.31 -12.63
CA MET A 1 45.18 -2.61 -11.99
C MET A 1 45.19 -2.35 -10.49
N ASN A 2 44.01 -2.24 -9.87
CA ASN A 2 43.89 -1.96 -8.44
C ASN A 2 44.19 -3.23 -7.63
N HIS A 3 45.10 -3.10 -6.66
CA HIS A 3 45.58 -4.20 -5.79
C HIS A 3 44.54 -4.71 -4.76
N ASP A 4 43.31 -4.17 -4.74
CA ASP A 4 42.29 -4.52 -3.73
C ASP A 4 41.39 -5.72 -4.08
N ASP A 5 41.48 -6.28 -5.27
CA ASP A 5 40.62 -7.40 -5.74
C ASP A 5 40.97 -8.78 -5.16
N ASN A 6 41.99 -8.90 -4.31
CA ASN A 6 42.53 -10.20 -3.88
C ASN A 6 42.20 -10.61 -2.42
N ILE A 7 41.54 -9.73 -1.65
CA ILE A 7 41.19 -10.05 -0.27
C ILE A 7 39.76 -10.56 -0.23
N THR A 8 39.56 -11.82 0.14
CA THR A 8 38.23 -12.41 0.27
C THR A 8 37.99 -12.93 1.69
N PHE A 9 36.73 -12.87 2.10
CA PHE A 9 36.28 -13.27 3.43
C PHE A 9 35.24 -14.38 3.34
N THR A 10 35.23 -15.25 4.34
CA THR A 10 34.19 -16.26 4.51
C THR A 10 32.94 -15.66 5.12
N ILE A 11 31.78 -16.32 4.95
CA ILE A 11 30.50 -15.85 5.54
C ILE A 11 30.59 -15.69 7.06
N ASN A 12 31.34 -16.51 7.75
CA ASN A 12 31.50 -16.43 9.21
C ASN A 12 32.34 -15.23 9.64
N GLN A 13 33.35 -14.86 8.88
CA GLN A 13 34.15 -13.65 9.11
C GLN A 13 33.28 -12.41 8.90
N VAL A 14 32.55 -12.36 7.79
CA VAL A 14 31.65 -11.24 7.48
C VAL A 14 30.53 -11.11 8.52
N ALA A 15 29.93 -12.23 8.94
CA ALA A 15 28.91 -12.23 9.97
C ALA A 15 29.42 -11.64 11.30
N LYS A 16 30.66 -12.02 11.69
CA LYS A 16 31.32 -11.47 12.88
C LYS A 16 31.61 -9.98 12.74
N MET A 17 32.10 -9.51 11.57
CA MET A 17 32.37 -8.09 11.30
C MET A 17 31.11 -7.25 11.38
N LEU A 18 29.98 -7.77 10.91
CA LEU A 18 28.73 -7.08 10.87
C LEU A 18 27.90 -7.22 12.17
N GLY A 19 28.32 -8.09 13.10
CA GLY A 19 27.54 -8.36 14.32
C GLY A 19 26.20 -9.04 14.04
N VAL A 20 26.14 -9.91 13.03
CA VAL A 20 24.95 -10.70 12.67
C VAL A 20 25.27 -12.18 12.62
N VAL A 21 24.25 -13.04 12.55
CA VAL A 21 24.48 -14.48 12.33
C VAL A 21 24.58 -14.79 10.84
N SER A 22 25.35 -15.82 10.46
CA SER A 22 25.54 -16.23 9.06
C SER A 22 24.22 -16.55 8.35
N ALA A 23 23.18 -16.97 9.10
CA ALA A 23 21.83 -17.19 8.57
C ALA A 23 21.18 -15.89 8.04
N THR A 24 21.43 -14.75 8.67
CA THR A 24 20.95 -13.44 8.22
C THR A 24 21.51 -13.08 6.86
N ILE A 25 22.83 -13.27 6.64
CA ILE A 25 23.49 -13.01 5.35
C ILE A 25 22.94 -13.93 4.26
N ARG A 26 22.71 -15.23 4.56
CA ARG A 26 22.10 -16.18 3.62
C ARG A 26 20.66 -15.76 3.26
N ASN A 27 19.91 -15.23 4.21
CA ASN A 27 18.57 -14.72 3.97
C ASN A 27 18.58 -13.48 3.06
N TRP A 28 19.52 -12.58 3.25
CA TRP A 28 19.70 -11.42 2.36
C TRP A 28 20.07 -11.85 0.93
N GLU A 29 20.99 -12.82 0.77
CA GLU A 29 21.34 -13.42 -0.53
C GLU A 29 20.12 -14.11 -1.17
N LYS A 30 19.40 -14.96 -0.42
CA LYS A 30 18.18 -15.65 -0.89
C LYS A 30 17.13 -14.68 -1.38
N ASN A 31 17.00 -13.53 -0.73
CA ASN A 31 16.07 -12.48 -1.10
C ASN A 31 16.63 -11.53 -2.18
N GLY A 32 17.83 -11.80 -2.72
CA GLY A 32 18.42 -11.03 -3.81
C GLY A 32 18.84 -9.60 -3.44
N LEU A 33 19.20 -9.37 -2.18
CA LEU A 33 19.77 -8.09 -1.72
C LEU A 33 21.27 -8.00 -2.04
N ILE A 34 21.93 -9.12 -2.19
CA ILE A 34 23.34 -9.23 -2.60
C ILE A 34 23.53 -10.49 -3.43
N THR A 35 24.43 -10.44 -4.41
CA THR A 35 24.88 -11.59 -5.17
C THR A 35 26.30 -11.93 -4.74
N VAL A 36 26.51 -13.14 -4.25
CA VAL A 36 27.79 -13.57 -3.67
C VAL A 36 28.52 -14.51 -4.61
N ARG A 37 29.82 -14.26 -4.84
CA ARG A 37 30.67 -15.15 -5.62
C ARG A 37 30.96 -16.43 -4.84
N ARG A 38 31.34 -17.51 -5.57
CA ARG A 38 31.74 -18.76 -4.99
C ARG A 38 33.18 -19.10 -5.40
N SER A 39 33.94 -19.65 -4.46
CA SER A 39 35.28 -20.18 -4.72
C SER A 39 35.21 -21.39 -5.65
N ALA A 40 36.40 -21.83 -6.14
CA ALA A 40 36.51 -23.08 -6.90
C ALA A 40 35.98 -24.31 -6.13
N SER A 41 36.00 -24.25 -4.78
CA SER A 41 35.47 -25.29 -3.88
C SER A 41 33.99 -25.05 -3.51
N ASN A 42 33.27 -24.18 -4.27
CA ASN A 42 31.84 -23.85 -4.10
C ASN A 42 31.46 -23.16 -2.77
N TYR A 43 32.42 -22.62 -2.01
CA TYR A 43 32.16 -21.83 -0.82
C TYR A 43 31.91 -20.37 -1.17
N ARG A 44 31.01 -19.70 -0.41
CA ARG A 44 30.74 -18.25 -0.52
C ARG A 44 32.00 -17.47 -0.16
N VAL A 45 32.38 -16.53 -1.02
CA VAL A 45 33.48 -15.60 -0.80
C VAL A 45 33.00 -14.16 -1.00
N PHE A 46 33.43 -13.30 -0.10
CA PHE A 46 32.99 -11.89 -0.03
C PHE A 46 34.22 -10.99 -0.22
N THR A 47 34.06 -9.95 -1.02
CA THR A 47 35.06 -8.89 -1.21
C THR A 47 34.85 -7.76 -0.20
N LEU A 48 35.70 -6.75 -0.17
CA LEU A 48 35.51 -5.54 0.61
C LEU A 48 34.25 -4.78 0.16
N ASP A 49 33.99 -4.69 -1.14
CA ASP A 49 32.80 -4.06 -1.69
C ASP A 49 31.50 -4.78 -1.27
N ASP A 50 31.56 -6.11 -1.21
CA ASP A 50 30.43 -6.91 -0.69
C ASP A 50 30.17 -6.58 0.79
N ILE A 51 31.22 -6.35 1.59
CA ILE A 51 31.11 -5.98 3.00
C ILE A 51 30.50 -4.59 3.15
N GLU A 52 30.90 -3.62 2.35
CA GLU A 52 30.29 -2.28 2.35
C GLU A 52 28.81 -2.32 1.97
N THR A 53 28.46 -3.11 0.96
CA THR A 53 27.07 -3.36 0.58
C THR A 53 26.28 -4.01 1.73
N LEU A 54 26.84 -5.00 2.38
CA LEU A 54 26.20 -5.69 3.51
C LEU A 54 26.06 -4.80 4.75
N LYS A 55 26.95 -3.85 4.98
CA LYS A 55 26.80 -2.82 6.03
C LYS A 55 25.54 -1.97 5.79
N LYS A 56 25.34 -1.51 4.54
CA LYS A 56 24.12 -0.77 4.15
C LYS A 56 22.87 -1.62 4.28
N ILE A 57 22.91 -2.88 3.85
CA ILE A 57 21.79 -3.82 4.02
C ILE A 57 21.44 -3.99 5.49
N LYS A 58 22.44 -4.15 6.37
CA LYS A 58 22.24 -4.24 7.82
C LYS A 58 21.59 -2.98 8.37
N GLU A 59 22.14 -1.81 8.07
CA GLU A 59 21.59 -0.52 8.48
C GLU A 59 20.11 -0.40 8.10
N TYR A 60 19.77 -0.70 6.85
CA TYR A 60 18.40 -0.59 6.37
C TYR A 60 17.48 -1.66 6.95
N SER A 61 17.94 -2.94 7.04
CA SER A 61 17.07 -4.05 7.46
C SER A 61 16.93 -4.17 8.97
N ILE A 62 17.99 -3.93 9.73
CA ILE A 62 18.02 -4.14 11.18
C ILE A 62 17.81 -2.83 11.92
N ASP A 63 18.59 -1.79 11.58
CA ASP A 63 18.58 -0.56 12.36
C ASP A 63 17.38 0.35 11.97
N LYS A 64 16.99 0.34 10.68
CA LYS A 64 15.85 1.11 10.17
C LYS A 64 14.58 0.27 9.90
N HIS A 65 14.60 -1.03 10.17
CA HIS A 65 13.47 -1.96 10.01
C HIS A 65 12.79 -1.91 8.62
N MET A 66 13.55 -1.70 7.57
CA MET A 66 13.04 -1.59 6.21
C MET A 66 12.74 -2.96 5.58
N GLY A 67 11.68 -3.04 4.80
CA GLY A 67 11.33 -4.25 4.05
C GLY A 67 12.33 -4.54 2.91
N ILE A 68 12.47 -5.82 2.54
CA ILE A 68 13.43 -6.31 1.53
C ILE A 68 13.30 -5.56 0.19
N HIS A 69 12.08 -5.28 -0.25
CA HIS A 69 11.83 -4.56 -1.50
C HIS A 69 12.39 -3.14 -1.45
N ALA A 70 12.18 -2.45 -0.34
CA ALA A 70 12.73 -1.12 -0.08
C ALA A 70 14.26 -1.11 -0.12
N ILE A 71 14.88 -2.09 0.52
CA ILE A 71 16.34 -2.22 0.55
C ILE A 71 16.90 -2.47 -0.87
N LYS A 72 16.22 -3.28 -1.69
CA LYS A 72 16.61 -3.51 -3.09
C LYS A 72 16.66 -2.24 -3.94
N MET A 73 15.76 -1.32 -3.68
CA MET A 73 15.71 -0.04 -4.39
C MET A 73 16.83 0.92 -3.95
N LEU A 74 17.29 0.79 -2.70
CA LEU A 74 18.32 1.67 -2.11
C LEU A 74 19.76 1.16 -2.31
N LEU A 75 19.93 -0.10 -2.70
CA LEU A 75 21.25 -0.64 -3.02
C LEU A 75 21.71 -0.10 -4.38
N PRO A 76 22.99 0.31 -4.53
CA PRO A 76 23.43 1.15 -5.62
C PRO A 76 23.24 0.48 -6.97
N LYS A 77 22.25 0.93 -7.68
CA LYS A 77 22.16 0.83 -9.13
C LYS A 77 22.02 2.18 -9.81
N THR A 78 21.85 3.27 -9.06
CA THR A 78 21.49 4.56 -9.66
C THR A 78 21.93 5.77 -8.84
N ASP A 79 22.09 6.86 -9.53
CA ASP A 79 22.44 8.20 -9.11
C ASP A 79 21.58 8.71 -7.93
N GLY A 80 22.17 9.58 -7.09
CA GLY A 80 21.62 10.01 -5.80
C GLY A 80 20.23 10.67 -5.79
N GLU A 81 19.66 11.00 -6.95
CA GLU A 81 18.32 11.59 -7.08
C GLU A 81 17.20 10.57 -6.79
N ASP A 82 17.35 9.32 -7.23
CA ASP A 82 16.36 8.27 -6.99
C ASP A 82 16.22 7.89 -5.50
N VAL A 83 17.31 8.01 -4.75
CA VAL A 83 17.32 7.67 -3.31
C VAL A 83 16.54 8.70 -2.51
N ALA A 84 16.67 9.98 -2.82
CA ALA A 84 15.95 11.06 -2.12
C ALA A 84 14.44 10.98 -2.37
N ALA A 85 14.03 10.76 -3.62
CA ALA A 85 12.63 10.57 -4.00
C ALA A 85 12.03 9.34 -3.31
N TYR A 86 12.77 8.22 -3.27
CA TYR A 86 12.33 7.01 -2.60
C TYR A 86 12.19 7.19 -1.07
N VAL A 87 13.16 7.86 -0.43
CA VAL A 87 13.09 8.15 1.03
C VAL A 87 11.88 9.02 1.34
N GLU A 88 11.60 10.02 0.52
CA GLU A 88 10.44 10.89 0.70
C GLU A 88 9.14 10.11 0.49
N GLN A 89 9.05 9.28 -0.54
CA GLN A 89 7.92 8.38 -0.75
C GLN A 89 7.70 7.40 0.44
N GLN A 90 8.78 6.87 1.03
CA GLN A 90 8.66 6.01 2.22
C GLN A 90 8.19 6.76 3.45
N LYS A 91 8.58 8.02 3.62
CA LYS A 91 8.06 8.88 4.68
C LYS A 91 6.56 9.13 4.49
N GLU A 92 6.12 9.46 3.29
CA GLU A 92 4.70 9.65 2.98
C GLU A 92 3.88 8.38 3.27
N ILE A 93 4.39 7.21 2.86
CA ILE A 93 3.76 5.91 3.17
C ILE A 93 3.69 5.68 4.68
N PHE A 94 4.74 6.00 5.42
CA PHE A 94 4.78 5.86 6.87
C PHE A 94 3.78 6.79 7.55
N TYR A 95 3.73 8.06 7.13
CA TYR A 95 2.78 9.03 7.67
C TYR A 95 1.33 8.67 7.34
N SER A 96 1.04 8.22 6.13
CA SER A 96 -0.31 7.80 5.75
C SER A 96 -0.79 6.57 6.55
N LYS A 97 0.10 5.59 6.79
CA LYS A 97 -0.20 4.42 7.64
C LYS A 97 -0.44 4.80 9.10
N LYS A 98 0.40 5.69 9.65
CA LYS A 98 0.25 6.16 11.02
C LYS A 98 -1.08 6.87 11.19
N LEU A 99 -1.43 7.73 10.26
CA LEU A 99 -2.69 8.47 10.29
C LEU A 99 -3.90 7.55 10.17
N MET A 100 -3.85 6.56 9.27
CA MET A 100 -4.90 5.56 9.13
C MET A 100 -5.09 4.77 10.45
N SER A 101 -4.01 4.36 11.09
CA SER A 101 -4.08 3.63 12.36
C SER A 101 -4.60 4.49 13.51
N GLU A 102 -4.29 5.77 13.52
CA GLU A 102 -4.86 6.74 14.47
C GLU A 102 -6.39 6.87 14.27
N LYS A 103 -6.87 7.00 13.03
CA LYS A 103 -8.31 7.04 12.72
C LYS A 103 -9.05 5.77 13.19
N TRP A 104 -8.47 4.57 12.97
CA TRP A 104 -9.07 3.32 13.47
C TRP A 104 -9.23 3.31 14.99
N ARG A 105 -8.19 3.74 15.70
CA ARG A 105 -8.20 3.83 17.16
C ARG A 105 -9.18 4.88 17.67
N GLU A 106 -9.23 6.03 17.02
CA GLU A 106 -10.10 7.14 17.40
C GLU A 106 -11.57 6.76 17.25
N ILE A 107 -11.99 6.25 16.08
CA ILE A 107 -13.38 5.87 15.86
C ILE A 107 -13.82 4.76 16.81
N ARG A 108 -12.97 3.77 17.06
CA ARG A 108 -13.26 2.71 18.02
C ARG A 108 -13.55 3.30 19.42
N LYS A 109 -12.69 4.21 19.88
CA LYS A 109 -12.84 4.85 21.19
C LYS A 109 -14.05 5.78 21.26
N GLN A 110 -14.30 6.57 20.21
CA GLN A 110 -15.45 7.47 20.14
C GLN A 110 -16.78 6.71 20.19
N GLN A 111 -16.84 5.55 19.54
CA GLN A 111 -18.03 4.68 19.57
C GLN A 111 -18.06 3.73 20.79
N GLY A 112 -17.07 3.79 21.69
CA GLY A 112 -17.05 3.05 22.95
C GLY A 112 -16.71 1.57 22.84
N TYR A 113 -16.20 1.09 21.70
CA TYR A 113 -15.89 -0.33 21.50
C TYR A 113 -14.53 -0.73 22.08
N THR A 114 -14.47 -1.96 22.61
CA THR A 114 -13.22 -2.64 22.97
C THR A 114 -12.58 -3.28 21.74
N LEU A 115 -11.29 -3.61 21.83
CA LEU A 115 -10.60 -4.38 20.76
C LEU A 115 -11.23 -5.76 20.55
N GLU A 116 -11.69 -6.39 21.64
CA GLU A 116 -12.35 -7.72 21.62
C GLU A 116 -13.67 -7.68 20.86
N GLU A 117 -14.49 -6.67 21.07
CA GLU A 117 -15.78 -6.52 20.38
C GLU A 117 -15.58 -6.32 18.88
N VAL A 118 -14.68 -5.43 18.49
CA VAL A 118 -14.41 -5.17 17.07
C VAL A 118 -13.76 -6.39 16.42
N SER A 119 -12.77 -7.02 17.05
CA SER A 119 -12.08 -8.19 16.50
C SER A 119 -13.04 -9.35 16.23
N ARG A 120 -13.99 -9.58 17.14
CA ARG A 120 -15.06 -10.58 16.99
C ARG A 120 -15.99 -10.25 15.83
N ALA A 121 -16.38 -8.97 15.71
CA ALA A 121 -17.32 -8.55 14.67
C ALA A 121 -16.73 -8.64 13.26
N VAL A 122 -15.43 -8.30 13.08
CA VAL A 122 -14.77 -8.33 11.78
C VAL A 122 -14.01 -9.62 11.47
N GLY A 123 -13.98 -10.57 12.42
CA GLY A 123 -13.41 -11.90 12.21
C GLY A 123 -11.88 -11.95 12.21
N VAL A 124 -11.22 -11.11 13.00
CA VAL A 124 -9.75 -11.12 13.15
C VAL A 124 -9.35 -11.33 14.62
N SER A 125 -8.08 -11.63 14.90
CA SER A 125 -7.61 -11.71 16.28
C SER A 125 -7.44 -10.32 16.91
N VAL A 126 -7.59 -10.22 18.23
CA VAL A 126 -7.33 -8.99 19.01
C VAL A 126 -5.91 -8.47 18.75
N ALA A 127 -4.93 -9.39 18.69
CA ALA A 127 -3.54 -9.03 18.41
C ALA A 127 -3.38 -8.43 17.00
N HIS A 128 -4.10 -8.94 16.00
CA HIS A 128 -4.09 -8.38 14.64
C HIS A 128 -4.69 -6.97 14.61
N LEU A 129 -5.85 -6.77 15.26
CA LEU A 129 -6.49 -5.46 15.33
C LEU A 129 -5.63 -4.45 16.11
N SER A 130 -5.03 -4.87 17.23
CA SER A 130 -4.07 -4.04 17.98
C SER A 130 -2.86 -3.66 17.13
N ASN A 131 -2.29 -4.59 16.36
CA ASN A 131 -1.19 -4.30 15.44
C ASN A 131 -1.61 -3.28 14.36
N LEU A 132 -2.82 -3.41 13.84
CA LEU A 132 -3.39 -2.46 12.88
C LEU A 132 -3.46 -1.04 13.45
N GLU A 133 -3.99 -0.89 14.67
CA GLU A 133 -4.07 0.41 15.37
C GLU A 133 -2.69 0.97 15.78
N ASN A 134 -1.62 0.23 15.57
CA ASN A 134 -0.22 0.62 15.79
C ASN A 134 0.58 0.74 14.48
N GLY A 135 -0.07 0.87 13.33
CA GLY A 135 0.58 1.09 12.03
C GLY A 135 0.87 -0.19 11.24
N GLY A 136 0.27 -1.32 11.61
CA GLY A 136 0.36 -2.58 10.88
C GLY A 136 -0.28 -2.52 9.48
N ASN A 137 0.05 -3.50 8.66
CA ASN A 137 -0.53 -3.62 7.33
C ASN A 137 -1.99 -4.08 7.40
N ILE A 138 -2.82 -3.51 6.53
CA ILE A 138 -4.24 -3.87 6.40
C ILE A 138 -4.54 -4.28 4.96
N SER A 139 -5.43 -5.27 4.78
CA SER A 139 -5.99 -5.64 3.48
C SER A 139 -7.23 -4.79 3.16
N LEU A 140 -7.55 -4.65 1.89
CA LEU A 140 -8.78 -3.96 1.47
C LEU A 140 -10.04 -4.63 2.03
N ASP A 141 -10.08 -5.97 2.08
CA ASP A 141 -11.18 -6.71 2.70
C ASP A 141 -11.38 -6.32 4.18
N LEU A 142 -10.30 -6.19 4.94
CA LEU A 142 -10.40 -5.78 6.34
C LEU A 142 -10.78 -4.29 6.47
N ILE A 143 -10.32 -3.42 5.57
CA ILE A 143 -10.76 -2.02 5.52
C ILE A 143 -12.28 -1.97 5.32
N ASN A 144 -12.80 -2.71 4.34
CA ASN A 144 -14.24 -2.76 4.05
C ASN A 144 -15.05 -3.28 5.25
N LYS A 145 -14.59 -4.37 5.90
CA LYS A 145 -15.24 -4.92 7.10
C LYS A 145 -15.27 -3.94 8.27
N LEU A 146 -14.15 -3.26 8.52
CA LEU A 146 -14.07 -2.25 9.59
C LEU A 146 -14.92 -1.01 9.25
N ALA A 147 -14.88 -0.54 8.02
CA ALA A 147 -15.70 0.55 7.55
C ALA A 147 -17.20 0.22 7.69
N HIS A 148 -17.60 -0.99 7.28
CA HIS A 148 -18.96 -1.46 7.48
C HIS A 148 -19.35 -1.51 8.97
N PHE A 149 -18.49 -2.05 9.84
CA PHE A 149 -18.73 -2.13 11.28
C PHE A 149 -18.92 -0.75 11.90
N TYR A 150 -18.05 0.21 11.57
CA TYR A 150 -18.13 1.58 12.10
C TYR A 150 -19.15 2.48 11.39
N ARG A 151 -19.81 1.97 10.34
CA ARG A 151 -20.75 2.71 9.48
C ARG A 151 -20.12 3.91 8.78
N GLU A 152 -18.87 3.76 8.36
CA GLU A 152 -18.12 4.77 7.61
C GLU A 152 -17.81 4.31 6.20
N SER A 153 -17.41 5.24 5.32
CA SER A 153 -16.88 4.91 4.02
C SER A 153 -15.48 4.30 4.16
N PRO A 154 -15.09 3.28 3.38
CA PRO A 154 -13.71 2.81 3.33
C PRO A 154 -12.71 3.95 3.07
N LEU A 155 -13.07 4.94 2.25
CA LEU A 155 -12.23 6.09 1.94
C LEU A 155 -12.01 7.04 3.12
N TYR A 156 -12.91 7.09 4.10
CA TYR A 156 -12.68 7.81 5.35
C TYR A 156 -11.37 7.41 6.00
N PHE A 157 -11.05 6.11 5.98
CA PHE A 157 -9.83 5.58 6.57
C PHE A 157 -8.61 5.68 5.66
N MET A 158 -8.83 5.67 4.35
CA MET A 158 -7.77 5.64 3.33
C MET A 158 -7.32 7.02 2.89
N ALA A 159 -8.20 8.01 2.96
CA ALA A 159 -7.88 9.37 2.57
C ALA A 159 -6.84 9.98 3.54
N PRO A 160 -5.74 10.51 3.04
CA PRO A 160 -4.74 11.17 3.87
C PRO A 160 -5.34 12.42 4.53
N ALA A 161 -4.87 12.77 5.73
CA ALA A 161 -5.23 14.03 6.37
C ALA A 161 -4.20 15.07 5.98
N SER A 162 -4.34 15.61 4.80
CA SER A 162 -3.52 16.71 4.31
C SER A 162 -3.92 18.05 4.90
N GLN A 163 -3.15 19.06 4.57
CA GLN A 163 -3.45 20.44 4.92
C GLN A 163 -4.82 20.85 4.36
N GLU A 164 -5.67 21.47 5.19
CA GLU A 164 -6.97 21.96 4.73
C GLU A 164 -6.82 22.94 3.56
N ALA A 165 -7.28 22.52 2.39
CA ALA A 165 -7.27 23.33 1.19
C ALA A 165 -8.56 23.13 0.39
N HIS A 166 -9.18 24.23 -0.02
CA HIS A 166 -10.38 24.20 -0.88
C HIS A 166 -10.06 23.86 -2.34
N LEU A 167 -8.78 23.92 -2.72
CA LEU A 167 -8.34 23.74 -4.10
C LEU A 167 -7.26 22.66 -4.17
N VAL A 168 -7.56 21.60 -4.90
CA VAL A 168 -6.60 20.60 -5.34
C VAL A 168 -6.33 20.82 -6.83
N ARG A 169 -5.10 21.14 -7.16
CA ARG A 169 -4.71 21.37 -8.57
C ARG A 169 -4.45 20.04 -9.27
N LYS A 170 -4.56 20.02 -10.59
CA LYS A 170 -4.24 18.84 -11.40
C LYS A 170 -2.82 18.34 -11.05
N GLY A 171 -2.73 17.05 -10.72
CA GLY A 171 -1.48 16.41 -10.35
C GLY A 171 -1.02 16.63 -8.90
N SER A 172 -1.77 17.40 -8.09
CA SER A 172 -1.45 17.63 -6.68
C SER A 172 -2.39 16.91 -5.71
N GLY A 173 -3.24 16.02 -6.22
CA GLY A 173 -4.07 15.15 -5.39
C GLY A 173 -3.20 14.11 -4.66
N GLU A 174 -3.64 13.68 -3.49
CA GLU A 174 -2.87 12.74 -2.67
C GLU A 174 -3.13 11.29 -3.08
N PRO A 175 -2.08 10.48 -3.33
CA PRO A 175 -2.24 9.08 -3.69
C PRO A 175 -2.88 8.28 -2.57
N ILE A 176 -3.89 7.47 -2.90
CA ILE A 176 -4.50 6.48 -2.01
C ILE A 176 -3.85 5.14 -2.33
N GLN A 177 -3.02 4.64 -1.42
CA GLN A 177 -2.25 3.43 -1.66
C GLN A 177 -3.03 2.16 -1.29
N LEU A 178 -3.44 1.40 -2.30
CA LEU A 178 -3.98 0.06 -2.17
C LEU A 178 -2.91 -0.96 -2.57
N LYS A 179 -2.20 -1.53 -1.60
CA LYS A 179 -1.17 -2.55 -1.89
C LYS A 179 -1.71 -3.86 -2.46
N SER A 180 -3.01 -4.09 -2.35
CA SER A 180 -3.68 -5.32 -2.79
C SER A 180 -4.03 -5.35 -4.27
N ASP A 181 -3.95 -4.21 -4.97
CA ASP A 181 -4.44 -4.08 -6.35
C ASP A 181 -3.44 -3.32 -7.21
N PRO A 182 -2.42 -4.00 -7.77
CA PRO A 182 -1.35 -3.35 -8.51
C PRO A 182 -1.80 -2.68 -9.83
N GLY A 183 -3.01 -2.94 -10.28
CA GLY A 183 -3.60 -2.33 -11.48
C GLY A 183 -4.62 -1.22 -11.19
N LEU A 184 -4.71 -0.74 -9.95
CA LEU A 184 -5.62 0.33 -9.54
C LEU A 184 -4.83 1.46 -8.87
N GLU A 185 -4.75 2.60 -9.52
CA GLU A 185 -4.21 3.83 -8.95
C GLU A 185 -5.35 4.76 -8.57
N MET A 186 -5.33 5.29 -7.36
CA MET A 186 -6.35 6.18 -6.83
C MET A 186 -5.70 7.45 -6.27
N VAL A 187 -6.28 8.59 -6.59
CA VAL A 187 -5.82 9.91 -6.12
C VAL A 187 -7.00 10.65 -5.49
N SER A 188 -6.87 11.04 -4.23
CA SER A 188 -7.86 11.88 -3.55
C SER A 188 -7.90 13.26 -4.16
N LEU A 189 -9.11 13.74 -4.48
CA LEU A 189 -9.35 15.08 -5.01
C LEU A 189 -9.87 16.06 -3.95
N VAL A 190 -9.82 15.66 -2.67
CA VAL A 190 -10.22 16.50 -1.55
C VAL A 190 -9.10 16.59 -0.53
N SER A 191 -8.90 17.77 0.01
CA SER A 191 -7.87 18.12 0.99
C SER A 191 -8.49 18.85 2.18
N MET A 192 -9.68 18.44 2.60
CA MET A 192 -10.39 18.98 3.76
C MET A 192 -10.56 17.90 4.83
N ARG A 193 -10.64 18.32 6.08
CA ARG A 193 -11.06 17.44 7.19
C ARG A 193 -12.57 17.40 7.30
N ASP A 194 -13.09 16.37 7.95
CA ASP A 194 -14.52 16.23 8.31
C ASP A 194 -15.48 16.40 7.12
N HIS A 195 -15.13 15.81 5.96
CA HIS A 195 -15.96 15.81 4.78
C HIS A 195 -16.77 14.49 4.66
N THR A 196 -17.93 14.58 4.01
CA THR A 196 -18.83 13.44 3.78
C THR A 196 -18.76 12.90 2.35
N MET A 197 -18.15 13.64 1.44
CA MET A 197 -17.91 13.22 0.06
C MET A 197 -16.42 13.00 -0.19
N TYR A 198 -16.08 11.87 -0.79
CA TYR A 198 -14.72 11.43 -1.09
C TYR A 198 -14.54 11.30 -2.61
N PRO A 199 -14.30 12.41 -3.32
CA PRO A 199 -14.01 12.36 -4.74
C PRO A 199 -12.60 11.83 -4.98
N VAL A 200 -12.50 10.84 -5.86
CA VAL A 200 -11.26 10.13 -6.19
C VAL A 200 -11.12 10.03 -7.70
N LEU A 201 -9.95 10.33 -8.22
CA LEU A 201 -9.59 9.99 -9.58
C LEU A 201 -8.96 8.60 -9.57
N CYS A 202 -9.52 7.67 -10.36
CA CYS A 202 -9.04 6.30 -10.47
C CYS A 202 -8.49 6.06 -11.86
N THR A 203 -7.29 5.48 -11.94
CA THR A 203 -6.74 4.88 -13.16
C THR A 203 -6.71 3.37 -12.97
N VAL A 204 -7.31 2.65 -13.92
CA VAL A 204 -7.57 1.20 -13.79
C VAL A 204 -6.99 0.50 -15.00
N GLU A 205 -6.02 -0.38 -14.79
CA GLU A 205 -5.41 -1.19 -15.85
C GLU A 205 -6.40 -2.19 -16.48
N PRO A 206 -6.21 -2.61 -17.75
CA PRO A 206 -7.06 -3.60 -18.39
C PRO A 206 -7.22 -4.89 -17.56
N GLY A 207 -8.46 -5.35 -17.40
CA GLY A 207 -8.80 -6.53 -16.61
C GLY A 207 -8.74 -6.35 -15.09
N CYS A 208 -8.30 -5.18 -14.62
CA CYS A 208 -8.29 -4.84 -13.19
C CYS A 208 -9.60 -4.20 -12.74
N GLY A 209 -9.81 -4.17 -11.43
CA GLY A 209 -11.00 -3.65 -10.78
C GLY A 209 -11.31 -4.40 -9.50
N ASN A 210 -12.45 -4.17 -8.90
CA ASN A 210 -12.90 -4.97 -7.75
C ASN A 210 -13.79 -6.12 -8.22
N LEU A 211 -13.16 -7.25 -8.52
CA LEU A 211 -13.83 -8.43 -9.11
C LEU A 211 -14.64 -9.23 -8.08
N ASN A 212 -14.37 -9.07 -6.79
CA ASN A 212 -15.09 -9.77 -5.73
C ASN A 212 -16.32 -8.96 -5.33
N PRO A 213 -17.56 -9.51 -5.50
CA PRO A 213 -18.77 -8.83 -5.05
C PRO A 213 -18.69 -8.49 -3.56
N HIS A 214 -19.01 -7.24 -3.21
CA HIS A 214 -18.95 -6.75 -1.84
C HIS A 214 -20.01 -5.68 -1.60
N THR A 215 -20.22 -5.35 -0.35
CA THR A 215 -21.11 -4.28 0.10
C THR A 215 -20.41 -3.40 1.12
N HIS A 216 -20.81 -2.15 1.22
CA HIS A 216 -20.39 -1.23 2.27
C HIS A 216 -21.49 -0.20 2.57
N ASN A 217 -21.24 0.69 3.52
CA ASN A 217 -22.16 1.79 3.80
C ASN A 217 -21.87 2.99 2.88
N GLY A 218 -22.88 3.84 2.70
CA GLY A 218 -22.80 5.05 1.88
C GLY A 218 -23.35 4.83 0.48
N GLU A 219 -23.09 5.81 -0.35
CA GLU A 219 -23.53 5.84 -1.74
C GLU A 219 -22.34 6.15 -2.63
N GLU A 220 -22.39 5.69 -3.87
CA GLU A 220 -21.32 5.88 -4.84
C GLU A 220 -21.86 6.45 -6.14
N MET A 221 -21.09 7.35 -6.72
CA MET A 221 -21.27 7.83 -8.07
C MET A 221 -19.97 7.66 -8.86
N VAL A 222 -20.06 7.06 -10.02
CA VAL A 222 -18.95 6.91 -10.96
C VAL A 222 -19.27 7.70 -12.22
N TYR A 223 -18.28 8.45 -12.70
CA TYR A 223 -18.28 9.07 -14.03
C TYR A 223 -17.12 8.54 -14.83
N VAL A 224 -17.39 7.97 -16.00
CA VAL A 224 -16.33 7.43 -16.87
C VAL A 224 -15.72 8.56 -17.69
N ILE A 225 -14.44 8.84 -17.45
CA ILE A 225 -13.66 9.83 -18.21
C ILE A 225 -13.12 9.20 -19.50
N SER A 226 -12.54 7.99 -19.38
CA SER A 226 -12.03 7.24 -20.53
C SER A 226 -12.07 5.74 -20.26
N GLY A 227 -12.01 4.91 -21.31
CA GLY A 227 -12.09 3.46 -21.21
C GLY A 227 -13.53 2.93 -21.22
N VAL A 228 -13.70 1.64 -20.93
CA VAL A 228 -14.99 0.96 -20.83
C VAL A 228 -14.98 0.08 -19.60
N VAL A 229 -15.97 0.24 -18.73
CA VAL A 229 -16.02 -0.46 -17.45
C VAL A 229 -17.30 -1.27 -17.36
N GLU A 230 -17.19 -2.53 -16.96
CA GLU A 230 -18.30 -3.39 -16.61
C GLU A 230 -18.62 -3.25 -15.13
N TYR A 231 -19.87 -2.96 -14.78
CA TYR A 231 -20.39 -3.02 -13.43
C TYR A 231 -21.43 -4.13 -13.31
N ARG A 232 -21.37 -4.85 -12.19
CA ARG A 232 -22.37 -5.82 -11.78
C ARG A 232 -22.99 -5.36 -10.47
N LEU A 233 -24.32 -5.29 -10.44
CA LEU A 233 -25.09 -4.84 -9.29
C LEU A 233 -26.14 -5.90 -8.96
N ASN A 234 -26.07 -6.48 -7.78
CA ASN A 234 -26.93 -7.57 -7.34
C ASN A 234 -26.99 -8.72 -8.37
N ASP A 235 -28.16 -9.18 -8.74
CA ASP A 235 -28.41 -10.22 -9.74
C ASP A 235 -28.75 -9.64 -11.13
N ASP A 236 -28.55 -8.33 -11.33
CA ASP A 236 -28.86 -7.67 -12.60
C ASP A 236 -27.90 -8.11 -13.73
N ALA A 237 -28.31 -7.87 -14.98
CA ALA A 237 -27.42 -7.97 -16.11
C ALA A 237 -26.29 -6.93 -15.98
N PRO A 238 -25.05 -7.26 -16.45
CA PRO A 238 -23.94 -6.32 -16.37
C PRO A 238 -24.23 -4.98 -17.03
N TYR A 239 -23.91 -3.90 -16.38
CA TYR A 239 -23.93 -2.55 -16.93
C TYR A 239 -22.60 -2.25 -17.59
N ILE A 240 -22.62 -1.91 -18.88
CA ILE A 240 -21.42 -1.52 -19.64
C ILE A 240 -21.41 0.00 -19.74
N LEU A 241 -20.43 0.62 -19.09
CA LEU A 241 -20.29 2.07 -19.01
C LEU A 241 -19.22 2.55 -20.01
N HIS A 242 -19.59 3.56 -20.80
CA HIS A 242 -18.72 4.21 -21.79
C HIS A 242 -18.32 5.63 -21.30
N PRO A 243 -17.32 6.26 -21.93
CA PRO A 243 -16.94 7.64 -21.62
C PRO A 243 -18.14 8.59 -21.67
N GLY A 244 -18.34 9.37 -20.61
CA GLY A 244 -19.46 10.28 -20.42
C GLY A 244 -20.63 9.69 -19.63
N ASP A 245 -20.67 8.37 -19.41
CA ASP A 245 -21.71 7.74 -18.61
C ASP A 245 -21.49 8.00 -17.12
N THR A 246 -22.58 8.07 -16.38
CA THR A 246 -22.62 8.08 -14.92
C THR A 246 -23.34 6.85 -14.40
N PHE A 247 -22.83 6.29 -13.31
CA PHE A 247 -23.46 5.19 -12.61
C PHE A 247 -23.55 5.52 -11.11
N TYR A 248 -24.75 5.38 -10.56
CA TYR A 248 -25.03 5.70 -9.18
C TYR A 248 -25.72 4.52 -8.49
N TYR A 249 -25.25 4.15 -7.30
CA TYR A 249 -25.80 3.03 -6.54
C TYR A 249 -25.53 3.20 -5.04
N ARG A 250 -26.26 2.44 -4.24
CA ARG A 250 -26.03 2.37 -2.81
C ARG A 250 -24.92 1.35 -2.53
N GLY A 251 -23.97 1.68 -1.67
CA GLY A 251 -22.93 0.75 -1.26
C GLY A 251 -23.47 -0.54 -0.61
N SER A 252 -24.72 -0.53 -0.10
CA SER A 252 -25.43 -1.72 0.40
C SER A 252 -25.84 -2.71 -0.70
N ASP A 253 -25.89 -2.29 -1.96
CA ASP A 253 -26.14 -3.18 -3.09
C ASP A 253 -24.88 -4.01 -3.36
N LEU A 254 -25.04 -5.31 -3.57
CA LEU A 254 -23.90 -6.20 -3.85
C LEU A 254 -23.32 -5.82 -5.21
N HIS A 255 -22.08 -5.38 -5.25
CA HIS A 255 -21.47 -4.84 -6.46
C HIS A 255 -20.04 -5.32 -6.69
N SER A 256 -19.67 -5.39 -7.96
CA SER A 256 -18.31 -5.63 -8.46
C SER A 256 -18.13 -4.90 -9.78
N TRP A 257 -16.90 -4.66 -10.20
CA TRP A 257 -16.61 -3.94 -11.42
C TRP A 257 -15.22 -4.23 -11.97
N GLN A 258 -15.03 -3.97 -13.26
CA GLN A 258 -13.76 -4.25 -13.94
C GLN A 258 -13.61 -3.38 -15.20
N ASN A 259 -12.38 -2.96 -15.49
CA ASN A 259 -12.02 -2.37 -16.78
C ASN A 259 -11.98 -3.49 -17.85
N ILE A 260 -12.91 -3.46 -18.78
CA ILE A 260 -13.00 -4.42 -19.90
C ILE A 260 -12.37 -3.89 -21.19
N SER A 261 -11.82 -2.68 -21.19
CA SER A 261 -11.11 -2.12 -22.34
C SER A 261 -9.67 -2.66 -22.44
N THR A 262 -9.03 -2.44 -23.57
CA THR A 262 -7.64 -2.85 -23.84
C THR A 262 -6.61 -1.81 -23.42
N LYS A 263 -7.05 -0.70 -22.82
CA LYS A 263 -6.23 0.41 -22.34
C LYS A 263 -6.65 0.76 -20.91
N PRO A 264 -5.83 1.48 -20.13
CA PRO A 264 -6.25 2.00 -18.85
C PRO A 264 -7.54 2.83 -18.97
N ALA A 265 -8.44 2.64 -18.03
CA ALA A 265 -9.65 3.45 -17.87
C ALA A 265 -9.42 4.52 -16.80
N GLU A 266 -9.97 5.72 -17.01
CA GLU A 266 -9.98 6.79 -16.03
C GLU A 266 -11.42 7.05 -15.56
N LEU A 267 -11.61 7.07 -14.23
CA LEU A 267 -12.90 7.25 -13.59
C LEU A 267 -12.82 8.36 -12.56
N LEU A 268 -13.80 9.26 -12.54
CA LEU A 268 -14.09 10.06 -11.36
C LEU A 268 -15.04 9.26 -10.48
N TRP A 269 -14.60 8.90 -9.29
CA TRP A 269 -15.36 8.12 -8.33
C TRP A 269 -15.65 8.96 -7.10
N ILE A 270 -16.91 9.05 -6.71
CA ILE A 270 -17.32 9.81 -5.54
C ILE A 270 -18.02 8.86 -4.57
N TYR A 271 -17.43 8.69 -3.42
CA TYR A 271 -18.03 7.98 -2.29
C TYR A 271 -18.67 8.98 -1.34
N SER A 272 -19.76 8.60 -0.70
CA SER A 272 -20.30 9.34 0.44
C SER A 272 -20.19 8.51 1.71
N SER A 273 -19.94 9.16 2.86
CA SER A 273 -20.24 8.56 4.16
C SER A 273 -21.73 8.71 4.47
N ILE A 274 -22.28 7.84 5.32
CA ILE A 274 -23.63 8.04 5.84
C ILE A 274 -23.55 9.21 6.82
N SER A 275 -24.28 10.29 6.53
CA SER A 275 -24.45 11.38 7.51
C SER A 275 -25.04 10.79 8.80
N LYS A 276 -24.39 11.09 9.93
CA LYS A 276 -24.91 10.78 11.27
C LYS A 276 -26.15 11.58 11.58
#